data_10aa1bccee4a7f85de5d392d675322e6
#
_entry.id   10aa1bccee4a7f85de5d392d675322e6
#
_cell.length_a   1.000
_cell.length_b   1.000
_cell.length_c   1.000
_cell.angle_alpha   90.00
_cell.angle_beta   90.00
_cell.angle_gamma   90.00
#
_symmetry.space_group_name_H-M   'P 1'
#
loop_
_entity.id
_entity.type
_entity.pdbx_description
1 polymer ?
#
loop_
_entity_poly.entity_id
_entity_poly.type
_entity_poly.pdbx_seq_one_letter_code
_entity_poly.pdbx_strand_id
1 'polypeptide(L)'
;DFELHLASNGKEGLEVFEREKEFALVLSDMRMPEMDGATMLSKIKNIDHEVVTVLLTGHTDFESAIAAVNEGNVFRMLSKPCPPETLIKVLKDGLDQHDLIISKRILLDQTLRGAVDALAQSLSTAKPLFFGRAQRVRRVAKEIGDMMQIPNTWRLDVASVFSQLAYISIPESVSEDVYYNRKLSPEVKKIIQKLPEDTQRIIDKIPGLEEVGEILSKVDVQYRFETDDGSGVRTAASILKVALDYDYYEQQGHDKNLIVQTLNSRKNDYDPKVTGILSQLLLVAEQAFRLDEVPIKRLEVGMRLAQDLRLDDGFLVASSGADIDLQLLKVIRNYDSCYDESPFPKKMQVTVPLKAR
;
A
#
# COMPACT_ATOMS: atom_id res chain seq x y z
N ASP A 1 -0.69 2.04 34.94
CA ASP A 1 -1.51 3.26 34.90
C ASP A 1 -2.28 3.26 33.61
N PHE A 2 -3.60 3.45 33.66
CA PHE A 2 -4.48 3.59 32.49
C PHE A 2 -5.35 4.82 32.69
N GLU A 3 -5.70 5.45 31.58
CA GLU A 3 -6.64 6.55 31.53
C GLU A 3 -8.06 5.99 31.62
N LEU A 4 -8.90 6.56 32.48
CA LEU A 4 -10.25 6.10 32.71
C LEU A 4 -11.26 7.15 32.26
N HIS A 5 -12.12 6.77 31.32
CA HIS A 5 -13.27 7.56 30.88
C HIS A 5 -14.55 6.98 31.49
N LEU A 6 -15.44 7.83 31.96
CA LEU A 6 -16.70 7.42 32.57
C LEU A 6 -17.88 7.95 31.77
N ALA A 7 -18.92 7.13 31.69
CA ALA A 7 -20.20 7.47 31.08
C ALA A 7 -21.35 7.00 31.97
N SER A 8 -22.46 7.74 32.04
CA SER A 8 -23.62 7.47 32.89
C SER A 8 -24.65 6.54 32.26
N ASN A 9 -24.60 6.35 30.95
CA ASN A 9 -25.50 5.47 30.18
C ASN A 9 -24.84 5.00 28.87
N GLY A 10 -25.49 4.04 28.18
CA GLY A 10 -24.93 3.45 26.99
C GLY A 10 -24.80 4.39 25.80
N LYS A 11 -25.67 5.40 25.69
CA LYS A 11 -25.58 6.38 24.61
C LYS A 11 -24.39 7.31 24.78
N GLU A 12 -24.23 7.87 25.99
CA GLU A 12 -23.06 8.68 26.35
C GLU A 12 -21.76 7.87 26.19
N GLY A 13 -21.76 6.59 26.62
CA GLY A 13 -20.61 5.70 26.45
C GLY A 13 -20.21 5.52 25.00
N LEU A 14 -21.17 5.36 24.07
CA LEU A 14 -20.92 5.27 22.65
C LEU A 14 -20.38 6.60 22.07
N GLU A 15 -20.94 7.75 22.46
CA GLU A 15 -20.47 9.07 22.04
C GLU A 15 -19.02 9.34 22.50
N VAL A 16 -18.68 8.95 23.75
CA VAL A 16 -17.31 9.04 24.27
C VAL A 16 -16.37 8.14 23.43
N PHE A 17 -16.78 6.90 23.15
CA PHE A 17 -15.99 5.97 22.37
C PHE A 17 -15.71 6.48 20.94
N GLU A 18 -16.73 7.04 20.28
CA GLU A 18 -16.57 7.61 18.93
C GLU A 18 -15.66 8.84 18.90
N ARG A 19 -15.66 9.63 19.98
CA ARG A 19 -14.86 10.86 20.06
C ARG A 19 -13.39 10.57 20.30
N GLU A 20 -13.05 9.70 21.27
CA GLU A 20 -11.67 9.48 21.73
C GLU A 20 -10.93 8.41 20.92
N LYS A 21 -11.65 7.43 20.33
CA LYS A 21 -11.19 6.40 19.39
C LYS A 21 -10.01 5.48 19.81
N GLU A 22 -9.55 5.51 21.04
CA GLU A 22 -8.41 4.71 21.51
C GLU A 22 -8.71 4.02 22.84
N PHE A 23 -9.60 3.01 22.80
CA PHE A 23 -9.91 2.25 24.00
C PHE A 23 -9.39 0.81 23.90
N ALA A 24 -8.60 0.38 24.89
CA ALA A 24 -8.18 -1.01 25.01
C ALA A 24 -9.31 -1.91 25.52
N LEU A 25 -10.13 -1.39 26.46
CA LEU A 25 -11.17 -2.15 27.12
C LEU A 25 -12.37 -1.27 27.46
N VAL A 26 -13.56 -1.81 27.26
CA VAL A 26 -14.83 -1.19 27.69
C VAL A 26 -15.53 -2.12 28.67
N LEU A 27 -15.80 -1.57 29.87
CA LEU A 27 -16.60 -2.22 30.90
C LEU A 27 -17.98 -1.57 30.97
N SER A 28 -19.05 -2.35 30.83
CA SER A 28 -20.42 -1.84 30.87
C SER A 28 -21.29 -2.59 31.84
N ASP A 29 -22.22 -1.87 32.48
CA ASP A 29 -23.37 -2.51 33.10
C ASP A 29 -24.36 -3.01 32.02
N MET A 30 -25.03 -4.13 32.29
CA MET A 30 -26.08 -4.66 31.42
C MET A 30 -27.30 -3.72 31.38
N ARG A 31 -27.77 -3.25 32.52
CA ARG A 31 -28.92 -2.37 32.63
C ARG A 31 -28.54 -0.92 32.78
N MET A 32 -28.72 -0.16 31.72
CA MET A 32 -28.52 1.29 31.73
C MET A 32 -29.73 1.99 31.09
N PRO A 33 -30.02 3.24 31.48
CA PRO A 33 -31.02 4.06 30.79
C PRO A 33 -30.63 4.31 29.32
N GLU A 34 -31.63 4.58 28.48
CA GLU A 34 -31.54 4.94 27.07
C GLU A 34 -30.99 3.84 26.15
N MET A 35 -29.87 3.20 26.50
CA MET A 35 -29.26 2.09 25.76
C MET A 35 -28.65 1.11 26.76
N ASP A 36 -29.01 -0.17 26.64
CA ASP A 36 -28.43 -1.23 27.48
C ASP A 36 -26.98 -1.52 27.09
N GLY A 37 -26.24 -2.17 28.01
CA GLY A 37 -24.81 -2.44 27.82
C GLY A 37 -24.51 -3.40 26.67
N ALA A 38 -25.35 -4.42 26.47
CA ALA A 38 -25.13 -5.38 25.38
C ALA A 38 -25.24 -4.70 24.02
N THR A 39 -26.25 -3.86 23.82
CA THR A 39 -26.46 -3.07 22.60
C THR A 39 -25.29 -2.09 22.38
N MET A 40 -24.85 -1.39 23.44
CA MET A 40 -23.71 -0.48 23.34
C MET A 40 -22.43 -1.23 22.94
N LEU A 41 -22.10 -2.34 23.62
CA LEU A 41 -20.89 -3.11 23.32
C LEU A 41 -20.91 -3.72 21.92
N SER A 42 -22.08 -4.15 21.43
CA SER A 42 -22.22 -4.61 20.05
C SER A 42 -21.92 -3.49 19.04
N LYS A 43 -22.44 -2.28 19.26
CA LYS A 43 -22.13 -1.14 18.40
C LYS A 43 -20.64 -0.76 18.44
N ILE A 44 -20.05 -0.75 19.63
CA ILE A 44 -18.61 -0.50 19.81
C ILE A 44 -17.79 -1.54 19.04
N LYS A 45 -18.13 -2.83 19.13
CA LYS A 45 -17.45 -3.89 18.38
C LYS A 45 -17.57 -3.75 16.87
N ASN A 46 -18.67 -3.19 16.37
CA ASN A 46 -18.81 -2.89 14.94
C ASN A 46 -17.95 -1.70 14.49
N ILE A 47 -17.65 -0.76 15.40
CA ILE A 47 -16.75 0.38 15.14
C ILE A 47 -15.28 -0.07 15.25
N ASP A 48 -14.96 -0.82 16.32
CA ASP A 48 -13.62 -1.32 16.57
C ASP A 48 -13.68 -2.78 17.07
N HIS A 49 -13.25 -3.70 16.20
CA HIS A 49 -13.21 -5.12 16.50
C HIS A 49 -12.10 -5.51 17.49
N GLU A 50 -11.13 -4.63 17.74
CA GLU A 50 -9.96 -4.92 18.58
C GLU A 50 -10.21 -4.61 20.05
N VAL A 51 -11.09 -3.67 20.37
CA VAL A 51 -11.41 -3.33 21.76
C VAL A 51 -11.96 -4.54 22.51
N VAL A 52 -11.49 -4.75 23.73
CA VAL A 52 -11.98 -5.82 24.59
C VAL A 52 -13.18 -5.32 25.40
N THR A 53 -14.24 -6.09 25.44
CA THR A 53 -15.50 -5.73 26.06
C THR A 53 -15.80 -6.62 27.25
N VAL A 54 -16.21 -6.03 28.37
CA VAL A 54 -16.60 -6.73 29.60
C VAL A 54 -17.97 -6.25 30.03
N LEU A 55 -18.87 -7.18 30.40
CA LEU A 55 -20.24 -6.90 30.79
C LEU A 55 -20.47 -7.25 32.24
N LEU A 56 -21.03 -6.31 33.02
CA LEU A 56 -21.54 -6.54 34.37
C LEU A 56 -23.03 -6.88 34.31
N THR A 57 -23.45 -7.96 34.94
CA THR A 57 -24.86 -8.42 34.87
C THR A 57 -25.41 -8.76 36.26
N GLY A 58 -26.71 -8.52 36.48
CA GLY A 58 -27.44 -9.00 37.64
C GLY A 58 -27.99 -10.41 37.41
N HIS A 59 -28.46 -11.06 38.48
CA HIS A 59 -29.02 -12.43 38.43
C HIS A 59 -30.20 -12.61 37.48
N THR A 60 -30.97 -11.55 37.19
CA THR A 60 -32.15 -11.58 36.35
C THR A 60 -31.89 -11.44 34.86
N ASP A 61 -30.64 -11.13 34.44
CA ASP A 61 -30.32 -10.74 33.07
C ASP A 61 -29.48 -11.79 32.35
N PHE A 62 -29.37 -12.98 32.95
CA PHE A 62 -28.44 -14.01 32.54
C PHE A 62 -28.70 -14.53 31.10
N GLU A 63 -29.95 -14.69 30.68
CA GLU A 63 -30.27 -15.15 29.33
C GLU A 63 -29.88 -14.16 28.24
N SER A 64 -30.17 -12.87 28.44
CA SER A 64 -29.77 -11.80 27.49
C SER A 64 -28.25 -11.60 27.44
N ALA A 65 -27.57 -11.78 28.56
CA ALA A 65 -26.15 -11.69 28.64
C ALA A 65 -25.46 -12.89 27.93
N ILE A 66 -26.00 -14.10 28.00
CA ILE A 66 -25.52 -15.27 27.24
C ILE A 66 -25.62 -15.02 25.73
N ALA A 67 -26.72 -14.42 25.25
CA ALA A 67 -26.85 -14.07 23.83
C ALA A 67 -25.73 -13.14 23.37
N ALA A 68 -25.44 -12.08 24.12
CA ALA A 68 -24.36 -11.14 23.82
C ALA A 68 -22.96 -11.79 23.77
N VAL A 69 -22.70 -12.79 24.62
CA VAL A 69 -21.45 -13.57 24.57
C VAL A 69 -21.40 -14.49 23.36
N ASN A 70 -22.51 -15.17 23.06
CA ASN A 70 -22.58 -16.10 21.94
C ASN A 70 -22.44 -15.39 20.56
N GLU A 71 -22.83 -14.13 20.47
CA GLU A 71 -22.61 -13.28 19.30
C GLU A 71 -21.14 -12.78 19.18
N GLY A 72 -20.27 -13.16 20.13
CA GLY A 72 -18.84 -12.78 20.10
C GLY A 72 -18.57 -11.32 20.49
N ASN A 73 -19.58 -10.58 20.94
CA ASN A 73 -19.47 -9.17 21.27
C ASN A 73 -18.91 -8.89 22.67
N VAL A 74 -18.81 -9.91 23.54
CA VAL A 74 -18.35 -9.76 24.93
C VAL A 74 -17.25 -10.76 25.25
N PHE A 75 -16.11 -10.23 25.69
CA PHE A 75 -14.96 -11.05 26.11
C PHE A 75 -15.25 -11.82 27.40
N ARG A 76 -15.84 -11.13 28.40
CA ARG A 76 -16.17 -11.74 29.69
C ARG A 76 -17.37 -11.07 30.36
N MET A 77 -18.14 -11.88 31.07
CA MET A 77 -19.23 -11.39 31.94
C MET A 77 -18.85 -11.55 33.41
N LEU A 78 -19.30 -10.59 34.22
CA LEU A 78 -19.18 -10.60 35.67
C LEU A 78 -20.54 -10.43 36.31
N SER A 79 -20.87 -11.28 37.27
CA SER A 79 -22.12 -11.15 38.06
C SER A 79 -21.96 -10.12 39.16
N LYS A 80 -23.01 -9.33 39.37
CA LYS A 80 -23.14 -8.43 40.53
C LYS A 80 -23.74 -9.18 41.74
N PRO A 81 -23.23 -8.98 42.98
CA PRO A 81 -22.12 -8.13 43.33
C PRO A 81 -20.76 -8.72 42.92
N CYS A 82 -19.88 -7.92 42.30
CA CYS A 82 -18.54 -8.34 41.87
C CYS A 82 -17.50 -7.95 42.92
N PRO A 83 -16.74 -8.90 43.50
CA PRO A 83 -15.64 -8.58 44.39
C PRO A 83 -14.56 -7.77 43.67
N PRO A 84 -13.95 -6.76 44.29
CA PRO A 84 -12.92 -5.92 43.67
C PRO A 84 -11.75 -6.71 43.10
N GLU A 85 -11.30 -7.77 43.76
CA GLU A 85 -10.21 -8.63 43.29
C GLU A 85 -10.55 -9.35 41.99
N THR A 86 -11.80 -9.81 41.88
CA THR A 86 -12.31 -10.46 40.64
C THR A 86 -12.39 -9.45 39.51
N LEU A 87 -12.87 -8.23 39.78
CA LEU A 87 -12.94 -7.17 38.76
C LEU A 87 -11.54 -6.80 38.26
N ILE A 88 -10.59 -6.55 39.19
CA ILE A 88 -9.20 -6.22 38.83
C ILE A 88 -8.57 -7.31 37.99
N LYS A 89 -8.80 -8.59 38.35
CA LYS A 89 -8.28 -9.73 37.58
C LYS A 89 -8.84 -9.73 36.14
N VAL A 90 -10.17 -9.56 35.99
CA VAL A 90 -10.80 -9.56 34.66
C VAL A 90 -10.36 -8.38 33.82
N LEU A 91 -10.18 -7.20 34.44
CA LEU A 91 -9.64 -6.05 33.70
C LEU A 91 -8.20 -6.29 33.22
N LYS A 92 -7.34 -6.90 34.05
CA LYS A 92 -5.99 -7.29 33.62
C LYS A 92 -6.02 -8.33 32.48
N ASP A 93 -6.79 -9.41 32.66
CA ASP A 93 -6.96 -10.44 31.61
C ASP A 93 -7.45 -9.80 30.30
N GLY A 94 -8.34 -8.80 30.40
CA GLY A 94 -8.87 -8.07 29.23
C GLY A 94 -7.81 -7.18 28.56
N LEU A 95 -6.99 -6.49 29.32
CA LEU A 95 -5.88 -5.70 28.79
C LEU A 95 -4.84 -6.60 28.13
N ASP A 96 -4.47 -7.72 28.78
CA ASP A 96 -3.55 -8.71 28.19
C ASP A 96 -4.10 -9.26 26.88
N GLN A 97 -5.42 -9.50 26.82
CA GLN A 97 -6.10 -9.95 25.59
C GLN A 97 -6.04 -8.87 24.49
N HIS A 98 -6.27 -7.60 24.81
CA HIS A 98 -6.13 -6.50 23.86
C HIS A 98 -4.70 -6.41 23.32
N ASP A 99 -3.68 -6.46 24.20
CA ASP A 99 -2.29 -6.43 23.80
C ASP A 99 -1.94 -7.61 22.87
N LEU A 100 -2.51 -8.79 23.11
CA LEU A 100 -2.34 -9.94 22.23
C LEU A 100 -2.98 -9.70 20.86
N ILE A 101 -4.19 -9.12 20.78
CA ILE A 101 -4.87 -8.78 19.52
C ILE A 101 -4.02 -7.78 18.73
N ILE A 102 -3.56 -6.70 19.37
CA ILE A 102 -2.73 -5.67 18.74
C ILE A 102 -1.39 -6.26 18.27
N SER A 103 -0.71 -7.05 19.14
CA SER A 103 0.55 -7.68 18.78
C SER A 103 0.41 -8.63 17.58
N LYS A 104 -0.67 -9.41 17.54
CA LYS A 104 -0.98 -10.28 16.40
C LYS A 104 -1.18 -9.48 15.12
N ARG A 105 -1.95 -8.38 15.18
CA ARG A 105 -2.15 -7.49 14.02
C ARG A 105 -0.83 -6.92 13.51
N ILE A 106 -0.02 -6.37 14.42
CA ILE A 106 1.29 -5.79 14.07
C ILE A 106 2.20 -6.84 13.43
N LEU A 107 2.25 -8.05 14.01
CA LEU A 107 3.06 -9.13 13.46
C LEU A 107 2.62 -9.53 12.05
N LEU A 108 1.30 -9.65 11.83
CA LEU A 108 0.75 -9.98 10.51
C LEU A 108 1.06 -8.87 9.49
N ASP A 109 0.89 -7.59 9.85
CA ASP A 109 1.20 -6.46 8.98
C ASP A 109 2.70 -6.41 8.64
N GLN A 110 3.58 -6.58 9.63
CA GLN A 110 5.03 -6.63 9.41
C GLN A 110 5.45 -7.80 8.54
N THR A 111 4.86 -8.97 8.75
CA THR A 111 5.14 -10.16 7.94
C THR A 111 4.71 -9.96 6.50
N LEU A 112 3.52 -9.39 6.29
CA LEU A 112 3.00 -9.08 4.97
C LEU A 112 3.88 -8.06 4.23
N ARG A 113 4.27 -6.96 4.90
CA ARG A 113 5.18 -5.96 4.34
C ARG A 113 6.53 -6.56 3.99
N GLY A 114 7.09 -7.39 4.87
CA GLY A 114 8.36 -8.10 4.62
C GLY A 114 8.28 -9.04 3.42
N ALA A 115 7.17 -9.74 3.23
CA ALA A 115 6.95 -10.60 2.06
C ALA A 115 6.87 -9.79 0.76
N VAL A 116 6.15 -8.66 0.77
CA VAL A 116 6.06 -7.73 -0.38
C VAL A 116 7.45 -7.19 -0.73
N ASP A 117 8.21 -6.75 0.26
CA ASP A 117 9.57 -6.23 0.05
C ASP A 117 10.50 -7.30 -0.53
N ALA A 118 10.43 -8.54 -0.06
CA ALA A 118 11.22 -9.65 -0.60
C ALA A 118 10.87 -9.95 -2.07
N LEU A 119 9.60 -9.90 -2.45
CA LEU A 119 9.16 -10.07 -3.83
C LEU A 119 9.62 -8.90 -4.72
N ALA A 120 9.51 -7.67 -4.23
CA ALA A 120 10.01 -6.48 -4.92
C ALA A 120 11.52 -6.56 -5.14
N GLN A 121 12.28 -7.02 -4.14
CA GLN A 121 13.72 -7.24 -4.25
C GLN A 121 14.07 -8.34 -5.26
N SER A 122 13.30 -9.42 -5.30
CA SER A 122 13.46 -10.48 -6.29
C SER A 122 13.25 -9.96 -7.71
N LEU A 123 12.24 -9.12 -7.92
CA LEU A 123 12.01 -8.44 -9.21
C LEU A 123 13.17 -7.52 -9.56
N SER A 124 13.69 -6.75 -8.59
CA SER A 124 14.84 -5.85 -8.80
C SER A 124 16.09 -6.59 -9.29
N THR A 125 16.35 -7.77 -8.71
CA THR A 125 17.52 -8.57 -9.08
C THR A 125 17.34 -9.30 -10.40
N ALA A 126 16.15 -9.88 -10.64
CA ALA A 126 15.89 -10.70 -11.80
C ALA A 126 15.54 -9.89 -13.06
N LYS A 127 14.89 -8.74 -12.89
CA LYS A 127 14.35 -7.91 -13.98
C LYS A 127 14.46 -6.42 -13.68
N PRO A 128 15.68 -5.84 -13.71
CA PRO A 128 15.91 -4.43 -13.35
C PRO A 128 15.08 -3.44 -14.18
N LEU A 129 14.83 -3.71 -15.47
CA LEU A 129 13.98 -2.88 -16.34
C LEU A 129 12.55 -2.75 -15.79
N PHE A 130 11.93 -3.88 -15.48
CA PHE A 130 10.55 -3.92 -14.99
C PHE A 130 10.44 -3.42 -13.55
N PHE A 131 11.46 -3.65 -12.73
CA PHE A 131 11.53 -3.04 -11.40
C PHE A 131 11.64 -1.52 -11.47
N GLY A 132 12.49 -0.99 -12.34
CA GLY A 132 12.57 0.46 -12.56
C GLY A 132 11.25 1.06 -13.03
N ARG A 133 10.50 0.35 -13.90
CA ARG A 133 9.14 0.73 -14.27
C ARG A 133 8.22 0.73 -13.06
N ALA A 134 8.26 -0.33 -12.26
CA ALA A 134 7.46 -0.41 -11.03
C ALA A 134 7.72 0.77 -10.09
N GLN A 135 8.98 1.17 -9.90
CA GLN A 135 9.35 2.33 -9.06
C GLN A 135 8.80 3.66 -9.62
N ARG A 136 8.90 3.88 -10.94
CA ARG A 136 8.37 5.10 -11.57
C ARG A 136 6.85 5.17 -11.47
N VAL A 137 6.18 4.06 -11.79
CA VAL A 137 4.72 3.94 -11.65
C VAL A 137 4.27 4.19 -10.21
N ARG A 138 4.93 3.53 -9.24
CA ARG A 138 4.67 3.70 -7.81
C ARG A 138 4.79 5.16 -7.37
N ARG A 139 5.82 5.86 -7.83
CA ARG A 139 6.03 7.27 -7.50
C ARG A 139 4.90 8.15 -8.02
N VAL A 140 4.58 8.04 -9.30
CA VAL A 140 3.49 8.83 -9.91
C VAL A 140 2.16 8.51 -9.24
N ALA A 141 1.87 7.22 -9.01
CA ALA A 141 0.65 6.79 -8.34
C ALA A 141 0.56 7.34 -6.91
N LYS A 142 1.66 7.32 -6.15
CA LYS A 142 1.72 7.87 -4.79
C LYS A 142 1.50 9.38 -4.78
N GLU A 143 2.18 10.14 -5.64
CA GLU A 143 2.01 11.60 -5.74
C GLU A 143 0.56 11.98 -6.07
N ILE A 144 -0.09 11.25 -6.98
CA ILE A 144 -1.51 11.43 -7.28
C ILE A 144 -2.37 11.08 -6.06
N GLY A 145 -2.11 9.93 -5.42
CA GLY A 145 -2.85 9.46 -4.26
C GLY A 145 -2.77 10.42 -3.07
N ASP A 146 -1.59 10.98 -2.80
CA ASP A 146 -1.36 11.97 -1.75
C ASP A 146 -2.17 13.26 -2.02
N MET A 147 -2.18 13.76 -3.26
CA MET A 147 -2.99 14.92 -3.64
C MET A 147 -4.50 14.66 -3.58
N MET A 148 -4.93 13.43 -3.85
CA MET A 148 -6.33 13.00 -3.72
C MET A 148 -6.72 12.70 -2.27
N GLN A 149 -5.76 12.67 -1.34
CA GLN A 149 -5.96 12.31 0.07
C GLN A 149 -6.63 10.94 0.23
N ILE A 150 -6.24 9.96 -0.63
CA ILE A 150 -6.81 8.62 -0.52
C ILE A 150 -6.32 7.95 0.77
N PRO A 151 -7.21 7.27 1.51
CA PRO A 151 -6.80 6.52 2.68
C PRO A 151 -5.96 5.31 2.25
N ASN A 152 -4.97 4.95 3.07
CA ASN A 152 -4.17 3.74 2.91
C ASN A 152 -3.47 3.58 1.54
N THR A 153 -2.55 4.52 1.23
CA THR A 153 -1.73 4.49 0.01
C THR A 153 -0.85 3.25 -0.13
N TRP A 154 -0.64 2.46 0.94
CA TRP A 154 0.17 1.24 0.91
C TRP A 154 -0.34 0.22 -0.10
N ARG A 155 -1.66 0.03 -0.22
CA ARG A 155 -2.26 -0.91 -1.19
C ARG A 155 -1.96 -0.49 -2.63
N LEU A 156 -2.01 0.80 -2.91
CA LEU A 156 -1.65 1.36 -4.22
C LEU A 156 -0.15 1.20 -4.49
N ASP A 157 0.69 1.39 -3.48
CA ASP A 157 2.13 1.15 -3.56
C ASP A 157 2.44 -0.30 -3.94
N VAL A 158 1.82 -1.26 -3.26
CA VAL A 158 1.98 -2.70 -3.54
C VAL A 158 1.46 -3.05 -4.92
N ALA A 159 0.27 -2.57 -5.29
CA ALA A 159 -0.31 -2.79 -6.61
C ALA A 159 0.60 -2.25 -7.73
N SER A 160 1.23 -1.10 -7.52
CA SER A 160 2.20 -0.52 -8.47
C SER A 160 3.39 -1.45 -8.70
N VAL A 161 3.96 -2.02 -7.65
CA VAL A 161 5.09 -2.98 -7.76
C VAL A 161 4.62 -4.29 -8.39
N PHE A 162 3.49 -4.81 -7.95
CA PHE A 162 2.99 -6.11 -8.40
C PHE A 162 2.44 -6.08 -9.83
N SER A 163 2.08 -4.91 -10.36
CA SER A 163 1.76 -4.75 -11.78
C SER A 163 2.89 -5.20 -12.72
N GLN A 164 4.13 -5.27 -12.21
CA GLN A 164 5.30 -5.72 -12.96
C GLN A 164 5.83 -7.10 -12.52
N LEU A 165 5.25 -7.73 -11.50
CA LEU A 165 5.82 -8.93 -10.87
C LEU A 165 5.89 -10.13 -11.82
N ALA A 166 4.84 -10.39 -12.58
CA ALA A 166 4.79 -11.53 -13.51
C ALA A 166 5.80 -11.43 -14.67
N TYR A 167 6.36 -10.23 -14.92
CA TYR A 167 7.42 -10.06 -15.91
C TYR A 167 8.71 -10.83 -15.56
N ILE A 168 8.86 -11.33 -14.34
CA ILE A 168 9.94 -12.27 -13.97
C ILE A 168 9.94 -13.49 -14.90
N SER A 169 8.80 -13.94 -15.38
CA SER A 169 8.66 -15.10 -16.28
C SER A 169 9.10 -14.82 -17.72
N ILE A 170 9.29 -13.57 -18.13
CA ILE A 170 9.73 -13.23 -19.48
C ILE A 170 11.20 -13.64 -19.68
N PRO A 171 11.56 -14.39 -20.74
CA PRO A 171 12.95 -14.70 -21.03
C PRO A 171 13.80 -13.45 -21.20
N GLU A 172 15.06 -13.49 -20.73
CA GLU A 172 15.96 -12.34 -20.78
C GLU A 172 16.20 -11.87 -22.21
N SER A 173 16.33 -12.80 -23.14
CA SER A 173 16.57 -12.52 -24.56
C SER A 173 15.52 -11.64 -25.25
N VAL A 174 14.32 -11.53 -24.66
CA VAL A 174 13.21 -10.72 -25.19
C VAL A 174 12.73 -9.63 -24.21
N SER A 175 13.36 -9.53 -23.04
CA SER A 175 12.94 -8.59 -22.00
C SER A 175 12.98 -7.13 -22.47
N GLU A 176 14.05 -6.72 -23.16
CA GLU A 176 14.13 -5.36 -23.71
C GLU A 176 13.10 -5.11 -24.81
N ASP A 177 12.87 -6.08 -25.69
CA ASP A 177 11.88 -5.94 -26.77
C ASP A 177 10.46 -5.79 -26.21
N VAL A 178 10.16 -6.52 -25.14
CA VAL A 178 8.88 -6.39 -24.41
C VAL A 178 8.78 -5.03 -23.75
N TYR A 179 9.83 -4.59 -23.06
CA TYR A 179 9.85 -3.32 -22.33
C TYR A 179 9.70 -2.10 -23.24
N TYR A 180 10.46 -2.07 -24.35
CA TYR A 180 10.42 -0.98 -25.33
C TYR A 180 9.35 -1.16 -26.41
N ASN A 181 8.46 -2.15 -26.25
CA ASN A 181 7.38 -2.47 -27.20
C ASN A 181 7.88 -2.57 -28.64
N ARG A 182 9.03 -3.23 -28.86
CA ARG A 182 9.57 -3.51 -30.18
C ARG A 182 8.75 -4.59 -30.88
N LYS A 183 9.10 -4.97 -32.12
CA LYS A 183 8.37 -6.00 -32.87
C LYS A 183 8.47 -7.35 -32.14
N LEU A 184 7.36 -7.79 -31.53
CA LEU A 184 7.26 -9.04 -30.78
C LEU A 184 6.71 -10.17 -31.62
N SER A 185 7.24 -11.39 -31.41
CA SER A 185 6.68 -12.60 -32.02
C SER A 185 5.26 -12.92 -31.46
N PRO A 186 4.44 -13.69 -32.20
CA PRO A 186 3.13 -14.11 -31.73
C PRO A 186 3.20 -14.90 -30.41
N GLU A 187 4.26 -15.67 -30.18
CA GLU A 187 4.48 -16.46 -28.97
C GLU A 187 4.72 -15.54 -27.74
N VAL A 188 5.59 -14.53 -27.90
CA VAL A 188 5.85 -13.54 -26.85
C VAL A 188 4.59 -12.75 -26.50
N LYS A 189 3.80 -12.36 -27.51
CA LYS A 189 2.51 -11.69 -27.28
C LYS A 189 1.54 -12.53 -26.46
N LYS A 190 1.48 -13.86 -26.71
CA LYS A 190 0.66 -14.77 -25.90
C LYS A 190 1.13 -14.87 -24.45
N ILE A 191 2.45 -14.82 -24.21
CA ILE A 191 2.99 -14.80 -22.84
C ILE A 191 2.54 -13.50 -22.15
N ILE A 192 2.72 -12.35 -22.78
CA ILE A 192 2.34 -11.05 -22.21
C ILE A 192 0.85 -11.00 -21.87
N GLN A 193 -0.01 -11.55 -22.70
CA GLN A 193 -1.46 -11.60 -22.45
C GLN A 193 -1.84 -12.38 -21.20
N LYS A 194 -0.97 -13.30 -20.73
CA LYS A 194 -1.20 -14.11 -19.52
C LYS A 194 -0.63 -13.48 -18.25
N LEU A 195 0.24 -12.47 -18.35
CA LEU A 195 0.89 -11.87 -17.19
C LEU A 195 -0.10 -11.36 -16.11
N PRO A 196 -1.25 -10.75 -16.45
CA PRO A 196 -2.23 -10.35 -15.44
C PRO A 196 -2.77 -11.54 -14.64
N GLU A 197 -3.08 -12.67 -15.30
CA GLU A 197 -3.53 -13.90 -14.64
C GLU A 197 -2.44 -14.51 -13.77
N ASP A 198 -1.18 -14.48 -14.22
CA ASP A 198 -0.03 -14.98 -13.47
C ASP A 198 0.22 -14.12 -12.23
N THR A 199 0.10 -12.80 -12.34
CA THR A 199 0.16 -11.87 -11.20
C THR A 199 -0.95 -12.18 -10.20
N GLN A 200 -2.19 -12.34 -10.66
CA GLN A 200 -3.31 -12.66 -9.78
C GLN A 200 -3.09 -13.97 -9.02
N ARG A 201 -2.59 -15.03 -9.69
CA ARG A 201 -2.27 -16.30 -9.03
C ARG A 201 -1.19 -16.20 -7.94
N ILE A 202 -0.28 -15.24 -8.04
CA ILE A 202 0.72 -14.99 -6.99
C ILE A 202 0.06 -14.31 -5.81
N ILE A 203 -0.76 -13.28 -6.07
CA ILE A 203 -1.44 -12.47 -5.07
C ILE A 203 -2.42 -13.33 -4.24
N ASP A 204 -3.20 -14.20 -4.89
CA ASP A 204 -4.19 -15.08 -4.26
C ASP A 204 -3.58 -16.02 -3.21
N LYS A 205 -2.26 -16.21 -3.23
CA LYS A 205 -1.54 -17.04 -2.25
C LYS A 205 -1.08 -16.26 -1.02
N ILE A 206 -1.25 -14.95 -1.00
CA ILE A 206 -0.75 -14.07 0.07
C ILE A 206 -1.95 -13.46 0.79
N PRO A 207 -2.35 -13.99 1.97
CA PRO A 207 -3.43 -13.42 2.76
C PRO A 207 -3.17 -11.95 3.08
N GLY A 208 -4.21 -11.11 2.98
CA GLY A 208 -4.14 -9.68 3.21
C GLY A 208 -3.81 -8.84 1.97
N LEU A 209 -3.65 -9.46 0.79
CA LEU A 209 -3.48 -8.77 -0.50
C LEU A 209 -4.72 -8.85 -1.41
N GLU A 210 -5.88 -9.25 -0.89
CA GLU A 210 -7.11 -9.40 -1.66
C GLU A 210 -7.49 -8.11 -2.39
N GLU A 211 -7.43 -6.96 -1.70
CA GLU A 211 -7.72 -5.66 -2.31
C GLU A 211 -6.67 -5.23 -3.35
N VAL A 212 -5.41 -5.62 -3.16
CA VAL A 212 -4.36 -5.40 -4.17
C VAL A 212 -4.68 -6.17 -5.45
N GLY A 213 -5.12 -7.43 -5.33
CA GLY A 213 -5.61 -8.23 -6.46
C GLY A 213 -6.80 -7.57 -7.15
N GLU A 214 -7.74 -7.06 -6.37
CA GLU A 214 -8.91 -6.36 -6.91
C GLU A 214 -8.53 -5.06 -7.63
N ILE A 215 -7.61 -4.26 -7.09
CA ILE A 215 -7.07 -3.06 -7.76
C ILE A 215 -6.49 -3.46 -9.13
N LEU A 216 -5.61 -4.46 -9.17
CA LEU A 216 -4.96 -4.90 -10.41
C LEU A 216 -5.94 -5.43 -11.44
N SER A 217 -6.97 -6.18 -11.02
CA SER A 217 -8.00 -6.70 -11.92
C SER A 217 -8.84 -5.60 -12.59
N LYS A 218 -8.93 -4.42 -11.96
CA LYS A 218 -9.71 -3.27 -12.45
C LYS A 218 -8.92 -2.26 -13.27
N VAL A 219 -7.59 -2.41 -13.39
CA VAL A 219 -6.73 -1.45 -14.13
C VAL A 219 -7.14 -1.32 -15.60
N ASP A 220 -7.43 -2.44 -16.28
CA ASP A 220 -7.77 -2.45 -17.71
C ASP A 220 -9.27 -2.26 -17.99
N VAL A 221 -10.09 -2.12 -16.94
CA VAL A 221 -11.52 -1.86 -17.09
C VAL A 221 -11.74 -0.42 -17.54
N GLN A 222 -12.60 -0.21 -18.54
CA GLN A 222 -12.98 1.13 -18.98
C GLN A 222 -13.55 1.93 -17.82
N TYR A 223 -13.12 3.18 -17.69
CA TYR A 223 -13.66 4.09 -16.70
C TYR A 223 -15.14 4.38 -17.04
N ARG A 224 -16.02 4.02 -16.12
CA ARG A 224 -17.43 4.41 -16.17
C ARG A 224 -17.68 5.34 -15.01
N PHE A 225 -18.44 6.40 -15.24
CA PHE A 225 -18.87 7.35 -14.18
C PHE A 225 -19.84 6.69 -13.16
N GLU A 226 -19.60 5.46 -12.80
CA GLU A 226 -20.32 4.78 -11.74
C GLU A 226 -19.79 5.26 -10.38
N THR A 227 -20.69 5.38 -9.41
CA THR A 227 -20.33 5.76 -8.04
C THR A 227 -19.35 4.77 -7.47
N ASP A 228 -18.26 5.27 -6.86
CA ASP A 228 -17.35 4.47 -6.05
C ASP A 228 -18.19 3.75 -4.96
N ASP A 229 -17.94 2.46 -4.77
CA ASP A 229 -18.58 1.64 -3.74
C ASP A 229 -18.12 1.99 -2.31
N GLY A 230 -17.29 3.01 -2.18
CA GLY A 230 -16.69 3.47 -0.92
C GLY A 230 -15.46 2.66 -0.48
N SER A 231 -15.07 1.62 -1.24
CA SER A 231 -13.88 0.81 -0.92
C SER A 231 -12.56 1.51 -1.25
N GLY A 232 -12.60 2.53 -2.12
CA GLY A 232 -11.41 3.19 -2.66
C GLY A 232 -10.62 2.36 -3.69
N VAL A 233 -11.00 1.10 -3.92
CA VAL A 233 -10.32 0.18 -4.84
C VAL A 233 -10.38 0.70 -6.28
N ARG A 234 -11.54 1.18 -6.71
CA ARG A 234 -11.74 1.74 -8.06
C ARG A 234 -10.90 2.99 -8.29
N THR A 235 -10.85 3.88 -7.30
CA THR A 235 -10.01 5.07 -7.33
C THR A 235 -8.53 4.70 -7.44
N ALA A 236 -8.07 3.73 -6.63
CA ALA A 236 -6.70 3.22 -6.70
C ALA A 236 -6.37 2.59 -8.06
N ALA A 237 -7.28 1.81 -8.64
CA ALA A 237 -7.12 1.23 -9.98
C ALA A 237 -7.04 2.31 -11.07
N SER A 238 -7.85 3.36 -10.97
CA SER A 238 -7.81 4.50 -11.91
C SER A 238 -6.48 5.27 -11.82
N ILE A 239 -5.96 5.47 -10.60
CA ILE A 239 -4.65 6.09 -10.38
C ILE A 239 -3.55 5.22 -10.99
N LEU A 240 -3.56 3.92 -10.70
CA LEU A 240 -2.57 2.98 -11.21
C LEU A 240 -2.57 2.92 -12.74
N LYS A 241 -3.75 2.90 -13.37
CA LYS A 241 -3.88 2.94 -14.83
C LYS A 241 -3.24 4.18 -15.43
N VAL A 242 -3.55 5.36 -14.89
CA VAL A 242 -2.97 6.64 -15.36
C VAL A 242 -1.46 6.63 -15.19
N ALA A 243 -0.94 6.13 -14.07
CA ALA A 243 0.50 6.06 -13.81
C ALA A 243 1.23 5.08 -14.76
N LEU A 244 0.62 3.92 -15.06
CA LEU A 244 1.17 2.92 -15.99
C LEU A 244 1.23 3.46 -17.42
N ASP A 245 0.16 4.12 -17.88
CA ASP A 245 0.08 4.64 -19.23
C ASP A 245 0.94 5.90 -19.39
N TYR A 246 1.04 6.74 -18.35
CA TYR A 246 1.97 7.87 -18.33
C TYR A 246 3.41 7.38 -18.49
N ASP A 247 3.85 6.40 -17.66
CA ASP A 247 5.19 5.81 -17.76
C ASP A 247 5.45 5.21 -19.15
N TYR A 248 4.48 4.50 -19.70
CA TYR A 248 4.59 3.90 -21.03
C TYR A 248 4.88 4.95 -22.10
N TYR A 249 4.13 6.05 -22.15
CA TYR A 249 4.35 7.12 -23.13
C TYR A 249 5.64 7.89 -22.88
N GLU A 250 5.97 8.17 -21.61
CA GLU A 250 7.21 8.86 -21.24
C GLU A 250 8.46 8.06 -21.70
N GLN A 251 8.45 6.73 -21.50
CA GLN A 251 9.54 5.85 -21.94
C GLN A 251 9.65 5.73 -23.46
N GLN A 252 8.60 6.06 -24.20
CA GLN A 252 8.65 6.17 -25.67
C GLN A 252 9.12 7.54 -26.17
N GLY A 253 9.49 8.44 -25.27
CA GLY A 253 10.02 9.75 -25.59
C GLY A 253 8.96 10.79 -25.99
N HIS A 254 7.68 10.53 -25.65
CA HIS A 254 6.65 11.53 -25.86
C HIS A 254 6.82 12.72 -24.93
N ASP A 255 6.52 13.92 -25.43
CA ASP A 255 6.48 15.13 -24.61
C ASP A 255 5.39 15.05 -23.53
N LYS A 256 5.70 15.52 -22.31
CA LYS A 256 4.80 15.44 -21.15
C LYS A 256 3.45 16.12 -21.40
N ASN A 257 3.45 17.27 -22.07
CA ASN A 257 2.21 17.99 -22.40
C ASN A 257 1.36 17.19 -23.39
N LEU A 258 2.00 16.54 -24.38
CA LEU A 258 1.31 15.68 -25.32
C LEU A 258 0.72 14.45 -24.62
N ILE A 259 1.45 13.84 -23.66
CA ILE A 259 0.94 12.71 -22.86
C ILE A 259 -0.34 13.14 -22.12
N VAL A 260 -0.26 14.25 -21.39
CA VAL A 260 -1.40 14.80 -20.62
C VAL A 260 -2.60 15.07 -21.53
N GLN A 261 -2.40 15.70 -22.68
CA GLN A 261 -3.46 15.96 -23.65
C GLN A 261 -4.08 14.63 -24.16
N THR A 262 -3.25 13.63 -24.45
CA THR A 262 -3.69 12.31 -24.89
C THR A 262 -4.56 11.62 -23.85
N LEU A 263 -4.13 11.59 -22.59
CA LEU A 263 -4.88 10.98 -21.49
C LEU A 263 -6.19 11.73 -21.23
N ASN A 264 -6.17 13.07 -21.20
CA ASN A 264 -7.37 13.91 -21.01
C ASN A 264 -8.38 13.77 -22.15
N SER A 265 -7.94 13.46 -23.36
CA SER A 265 -8.84 13.28 -24.50
C SER A 265 -9.67 11.99 -24.43
N ARG A 266 -9.20 10.98 -23.71
CA ARG A 266 -9.81 9.66 -23.57
C ARG A 266 -10.68 9.53 -22.32
N LYS A 267 -11.72 10.38 -22.21
CA LYS A 267 -12.59 10.48 -21.01
C LYS A 267 -13.29 9.18 -20.61
N ASN A 268 -13.46 8.23 -21.54
CA ASN A 268 -14.07 6.93 -21.25
C ASN A 268 -13.07 5.91 -20.71
N ASP A 269 -11.77 6.17 -20.85
CA ASP A 269 -10.71 5.25 -20.43
C ASP A 269 -10.12 5.65 -19.07
N TYR A 270 -10.17 6.96 -18.73
CA TYR A 270 -9.50 7.49 -17.54
C TYR A 270 -10.44 8.36 -16.70
N ASP A 271 -10.22 8.35 -15.39
CA ASP A 271 -10.89 9.28 -14.47
C ASP A 271 -10.37 10.71 -14.69
N PRO A 272 -11.25 11.67 -15.05
CA PRO A 272 -10.84 13.05 -15.29
C PRO A 272 -10.23 13.75 -14.07
N LYS A 273 -10.58 13.31 -12.84
CA LYS A 273 -9.97 13.83 -11.60
C LYS A 273 -8.51 13.42 -11.54
N VAL A 274 -8.22 12.15 -11.81
CA VAL A 274 -6.86 11.60 -11.77
C VAL A 274 -5.97 12.23 -12.83
N THR A 275 -6.45 12.33 -14.07
CA THR A 275 -5.66 12.97 -15.15
C THR A 275 -5.46 14.46 -14.92
N GLY A 276 -6.44 15.15 -14.31
CA GLY A 276 -6.31 16.56 -13.91
C GLY A 276 -5.22 16.77 -12.86
N ILE A 277 -5.13 15.88 -11.86
CA ILE A 277 -4.08 15.93 -10.83
C ILE A 277 -2.71 15.63 -11.43
N LEU A 278 -2.59 14.62 -12.30
CA LEU A 278 -1.34 14.37 -13.03
C LEU A 278 -0.86 15.62 -13.77
N SER A 279 -1.77 16.34 -14.42
CA SER A 279 -1.45 17.60 -15.13
C SER A 279 -0.86 18.64 -14.18
N GLN A 280 -1.41 18.79 -12.97
CA GLN A 280 -0.89 19.72 -11.96
C GLN A 280 0.48 19.30 -11.44
N LEU A 281 0.67 17.98 -11.16
CA LEU A 281 1.95 17.45 -10.68
C LEU A 281 3.09 17.72 -11.66
N LEU A 282 2.85 17.52 -12.94
CA LEU A 282 3.88 17.72 -13.97
C LEU A 282 4.31 19.18 -14.12
N LEU A 283 3.38 20.12 -13.95
CA LEU A 283 3.69 21.55 -13.94
C LEU A 283 4.60 21.96 -12.76
N VAL A 284 4.42 21.30 -11.60
CA VAL A 284 5.22 21.58 -10.40
C VAL A 284 6.58 20.87 -10.47
N ALA A 285 6.63 19.66 -11.01
CA ALA A 285 7.85 18.84 -11.05
C ALA A 285 8.97 19.46 -11.90
N GLU A 286 8.65 20.22 -12.95
CA GLU A 286 9.64 20.91 -13.77
C GLU A 286 10.47 21.94 -12.99
N GLN A 287 9.99 22.40 -11.84
CA GLN A 287 10.65 23.42 -11.01
C GLN A 287 11.43 22.82 -9.81
N ALA A 288 11.30 21.52 -9.55
CA ALA A 288 11.79 20.92 -8.31
C ALA A 288 13.12 20.16 -8.43
N PHE A 289 13.53 19.78 -9.63
CA PHE A 289 14.72 18.96 -9.86
C PHE A 289 15.62 19.56 -10.93
N ARG A 290 16.93 19.34 -10.81
CA ARG A 290 17.90 19.65 -11.85
C ARG A 290 18.60 18.38 -12.34
N LEU A 291 18.96 18.36 -13.61
CA LEU A 291 19.83 17.36 -14.19
C LEU A 291 21.29 17.69 -13.81
N ASP A 292 22.02 16.70 -13.34
CA ASP A 292 23.44 16.84 -12.98
C ASP A 292 24.23 15.62 -13.49
N GLU A 293 25.54 15.81 -13.72
CA GLU A 293 26.43 14.72 -14.09
C GLU A 293 27.38 14.40 -12.94
N VAL A 294 27.21 13.23 -12.33
CA VAL A 294 27.88 12.83 -11.09
C VAL A 294 28.77 11.61 -11.35
N PRO A 295 30.02 11.58 -10.84
CA PRO A 295 30.82 10.37 -10.84
C PRO A 295 30.08 9.20 -10.13
N ILE A 296 30.17 7.98 -10.66
CA ILE A 296 29.55 6.79 -10.08
C ILE A 296 29.82 6.67 -8.58
N LYS A 297 31.05 6.92 -8.15
CA LYS A 297 31.48 6.86 -6.74
C LYS A 297 30.84 7.92 -5.84
N ARG A 298 30.17 8.92 -6.42
CA ARG A 298 29.49 10.01 -5.70
C ARG A 298 27.98 9.94 -5.82
N LEU A 299 27.45 8.81 -6.27
CA LEU A 299 26.01 8.56 -6.21
C LEU A 299 25.57 8.47 -4.76
N GLU A 300 24.47 9.15 -4.43
CA GLU A 300 23.94 9.26 -3.08
C GLU A 300 22.45 8.89 -3.06
N VAL A 301 21.97 8.43 -1.91
CA VAL A 301 20.55 8.17 -1.69
C VAL A 301 19.73 9.45 -1.89
N GLY A 302 18.61 9.34 -2.61
CA GLY A 302 17.75 10.47 -2.96
C GLY A 302 18.04 11.09 -4.32
N MET A 303 19.13 10.72 -4.99
CA MET A 303 19.32 10.98 -6.42
C MET A 303 18.49 9.98 -7.24
N ARG A 304 18.27 10.30 -8.51
CA ARG A 304 17.56 9.44 -9.45
C ARG A 304 18.33 9.33 -10.75
N LEU A 305 18.44 8.13 -11.30
CA LEU A 305 19.08 7.92 -12.60
C LEU A 305 18.31 8.64 -13.71
N ALA A 306 18.99 9.45 -14.50
CA ALA A 306 18.41 10.09 -15.70
C ALA A 306 18.68 9.27 -16.98
N GLN A 307 19.50 8.22 -16.88
CA GLN A 307 19.78 7.27 -17.96
C GLN A 307 19.98 5.87 -17.39
N ASP A 308 19.94 4.85 -18.25
CA ASP A 308 20.21 3.46 -17.85
C ASP A 308 21.62 3.30 -17.30
N LEU A 309 21.76 2.63 -16.17
CA LEU A 309 23.05 2.20 -15.61
C LEU A 309 23.38 0.81 -16.16
N ARG A 310 24.34 0.74 -17.07
CA ARG A 310 24.82 -0.50 -17.68
C ARG A 310 26.28 -0.74 -17.36
N LEU A 311 26.69 -2.00 -17.30
CA LEU A 311 28.08 -2.41 -17.30
C LEU A 311 28.68 -2.24 -18.71
N ASP A 312 30.01 -2.31 -18.83
CA ASP A 312 30.71 -2.21 -20.10
C ASP A 312 30.36 -3.31 -21.12
N ASP A 313 29.89 -4.47 -20.63
CA ASP A 313 29.38 -5.57 -21.46
C ASP A 313 27.92 -5.37 -21.92
N GLY A 314 27.31 -4.25 -21.54
CA GLY A 314 25.92 -3.89 -21.86
C GLY A 314 24.87 -4.42 -20.89
N PHE A 315 25.26 -5.20 -19.85
CA PHE A 315 24.33 -5.69 -18.84
C PHE A 315 23.68 -4.52 -18.08
N LEU A 316 22.36 -4.53 -18.00
CA LEU A 316 21.60 -3.48 -17.31
C LEU A 316 21.55 -3.77 -15.81
N VAL A 317 22.06 -2.83 -15.01
CA VAL A 317 22.02 -2.88 -13.55
C VAL A 317 20.80 -2.14 -12.99
N ALA A 318 20.48 -0.98 -13.56
CA ALA A 318 19.27 -0.24 -13.21
C ALA A 318 18.81 0.64 -14.39
N SER A 319 17.49 0.79 -14.54
CA SER A 319 16.93 1.59 -15.64
C SER A 319 16.85 3.08 -15.30
N SER A 320 16.77 3.91 -16.33
CA SER A 320 16.45 5.34 -16.20
C SER A 320 15.18 5.54 -15.34
N GLY A 321 15.19 6.57 -14.51
CA GLY A 321 14.13 6.90 -13.57
C GLY A 321 14.13 6.10 -12.26
N ALA A 322 15.07 5.15 -12.09
CA ALA A 322 15.24 4.44 -10.82
C ALA A 322 15.76 5.38 -9.73
N ASP A 323 15.16 5.33 -8.55
CA ASP A 323 15.65 6.05 -7.39
C ASP A 323 16.90 5.35 -6.83
N ILE A 324 17.91 6.14 -6.48
CA ILE A 324 19.14 5.63 -5.88
C ILE A 324 18.89 5.47 -4.39
N ASP A 325 18.65 4.24 -3.97
CA ASP A 325 18.51 3.83 -2.58
C ASP A 325 19.77 3.11 -2.05
N LEU A 326 19.74 2.71 -0.78
CA LEU A 326 20.85 1.98 -0.15
C LEU A 326 21.12 0.64 -0.83
N GLN A 327 20.09 0.01 -1.39
CA GLN A 327 20.19 -1.29 -2.03
C GLN A 327 20.89 -1.18 -3.38
N LEU A 328 20.48 -0.22 -4.23
CA LEU A 328 21.14 0.02 -5.52
C LEU A 328 22.60 0.44 -5.32
N LEU A 329 22.89 1.29 -4.33
CA LEU A 329 24.28 1.63 -3.98
C LEU A 329 25.09 0.41 -3.55
N LYS A 330 24.50 -0.52 -2.80
CA LYS A 330 25.16 -1.78 -2.42
C LYS A 330 25.43 -2.65 -3.65
N VAL A 331 24.48 -2.77 -4.56
CA VAL A 331 24.65 -3.51 -5.82
C VAL A 331 25.79 -2.90 -6.64
N ILE A 332 25.81 -1.58 -6.85
CA ILE A 332 26.89 -0.87 -7.58
C ILE A 332 28.25 -1.16 -6.94
N ARG A 333 28.35 -1.06 -5.61
CA ARG A 333 29.61 -1.34 -4.88
C ARG A 333 30.06 -2.79 -5.00
N ASN A 334 29.13 -3.74 -4.99
CA ASN A 334 29.45 -5.15 -5.17
C ASN A 334 30.04 -5.40 -6.56
N TYR A 335 29.44 -4.85 -7.62
CA TYR A 335 30.01 -4.94 -8.97
C TYR A 335 31.38 -4.28 -9.04
N ASP A 336 31.52 -3.06 -8.51
CA ASP A 336 32.81 -2.33 -8.50
C ASP A 336 33.92 -3.12 -7.77
N SER A 337 33.57 -3.92 -6.74
CA SER A 337 34.50 -4.73 -5.99
C SER A 337 34.85 -6.08 -6.63
N CYS A 338 34.08 -6.55 -7.60
CA CYS A 338 34.29 -7.82 -8.29
C CYS A 338 35.20 -7.70 -9.53
N TYR A 339 35.57 -6.48 -9.93
CA TYR A 339 36.37 -6.19 -11.10
C TYR A 339 37.61 -5.37 -10.71
N ASP A 340 38.74 -5.59 -11.38
CA ASP A 340 39.99 -4.83 -11.15
C ASP A 340 39.84 -3.35 -11.55
N GLU A 341 39.08 -3.10 -12.61
CA GLU A 341 38.61 -1.76 -13.00
C GLU A 341 37.12 -1.66 -12.92
N SER A 342 36.58 -0.48 -12.54
CA SER A 342 35.13 -0.28 -12.42
C SER A 342 34.43 -0.61 -13.74
N PRO A 343 33.47 -1.55 -13.75
CA PRO A 343 32.77 -1.95 -14.97
C PRO A 343 31.66 -0.95 -15.37
N PHE A 344 31.61 0.19 -14.70
CA PHE A 344 30.64 1.24 -14.92
C PHE A 344 31.22 2.46 -15.64
N PRO A 345 30.36 3.25 -16.33
CA PRO A 345 30.78 4.52 -16.88
C PRO A 345 31.35 5.45 -15.78
N LYS A 346 32.36 6.24 -16.08
CA LYS A 346 32.99 7.12 -15.10
C LYS A 346 32.05 8.13 -14.46
N LYS A 347 31.03 8.55 -15.21
CA LYS A 347 30.02 9.52 -14.80
C LYS A 347 28.62 9.07 -15.21
N MET A 348 27.62 9.51 -14.47
CA MET A 348 26.23 9.19 -14.67
C MET A 348 25.39 10.46 -14.62
N GLN A 349 24.42 10.57 -15.52
CA GLN A 349 23.40 11.61 -15.45
C GLN A 349 22.34 11.22 -14.40
N VAL A 350 22.08 12.14 -13.49
CA VAL A 350 21.12 11.99 -12.41
C VAL A 350 20.26 13.24 -12.26
N THR A 351 19.06 13.08 -11.78
CA THR A 351 18.25 14.19 -11.28
C THR A 351 18.45 14.35 -9.78
N VAL A 352 18.72 15.57 -9.37
CA VAL A 352 18.97 15.95 -7.97
C VAL A 352 17.89 16.92 -7.52
N PRO A 353 17.27 16.74 -6.35
CA PRO A 353 16.31 17.71 -5.85
C PRO A 353 16.98 19.06 -5.62
N LEU A 354 16.33 20.12 -6.07
CA LEU A 354 16.73 21.48 -5.72
C LEU A 354 16.52 21.65 -4.22
N LYS A 355 17.61 21.83 -3.45
CA LYS A 355 17.47 22.15 -2.00
C LYS A 355 16.58 23.39 -1.87
N ALA A 356 15.49 23.23 -1.12
CA ALA A 356 14.73 24.38 -0.69
C ALA A 356 15.68 25.34 0.04
N ARG A 357 15.75 26.57 -0.44
CA ARG A 357 16.53 27.64 0.20
C ARG A 357 15.88 28.10 1.47
#